data_1604ef7f182a653f807e5356a5f3cb8e
#
_entry.id   1604ef7f182a653f807e5356a5f3cb8e
#
_cell.length_a   1.000
_cell.length_b   1.000
_cell.length_c   1.000
_cell.angle_alpha   90.00
_cell.angle_beta   90.00
_cell.angle_gamma   90.00
#
_symmetry.space_group_name_H-M   'P 1'
#
loop_
_entity.id
_entity.type
_entity.pdbx_description
1 polymer ?
#
loop_
_entity_poly.entity_id
_entity_poly.type
_entity_poly.pdbx_seq_one_letter_code
_entity_poly.pdbx_strand_id
1 'polypeptide(L)'
;MTDGSSLEFRQGPISQSTGTISPAQFRHTISAFHCEVIHRGVRRLPCDNKATVTNATIEALLGRRSIRKFKDEAIDDDTRATLETVAQHAASSQFLNDWSAIRITDPAIKAKLAEFGHQPYIATAPLLYVFVIDEHRNARIAERKGIDPASDEFHLKYSYRFTQAQNDAVLALHAMETAAYSLGLGCVILGSLLNNIPGLIDVLNLPEYTYPVLGLAIGKPDQNPTVKPRMPRTMQFFENTYPADADGVLDQLPAFDEEVHRYYDLRQADRPVDAFSDQVATISRQDVSHQTLLDKAAAQGFRLDQ
;
A
#
# COMPACT_ATOMS: atom_id res chain seq x y z
N MET A 1 24.26 45.05 30.57
CA MET A 1 24.30 44.09 31.67
C MET A 1 23.43 42.94 31.22
N THR A 2 23.99 42.11 30.49
CA THR A 2 24.35 40.69 30.46
C THR A 2 23.74 39.85 31.58
N ASP A 3 22.89 38.93 31.26
CA ASP A 3 22.95 37.62 31.90
C ASP A 3 22.51 36.52 30.90
N GLY A 4 23.47 35.72 30.50
CA GLY A 4 23.30 34.53 29.69
C GLY A 4 23.27 33.33 30.59
N SER A 5 22.21 32.51 30.53
CA SER A 5 22.19 31.19 31.12
C SER A 5 22.19 30.13 30.00
N SER A 6 23.37 29.59 29.77
CA SER A 6 23.61 28.38 28.98
C SER A 6 23.16 27.14 29.75
N LEU A 7 22.23 26.39 29.18
CA LEU A 7 21.84 25.05 29.66
C LEU A 7 22.86 24.03 29.13
N GLU A 8 23.76 23.58 29.99
CA GLU A 8 24.63 22.43 29.75
C GLU A 8 23.83 21.13 29.88
N PHE A 9 23.75 20.37 28.79
CA PHE A 9 23.31 18.98 28.81
C PHE A 9 24.45 18.08 29.32
N ARG A 10 24.33 17.58 30.54
CA ARG A 10 25.21 16.51 31.06
C ARG A 10 24.80 15.17 30.46
N GLN A 11 25.70 14.61 29.64
CA GLN A 11 25.62 13.19 29.26
C GLN A 11 26.12 12.30 30.42
N GLY A 12 25.27 11.43 30.93
CA GLY A 12 25.66 10.37 31.84
C GLY A 12 26.34 9.21 31.08
N PRO A 13 27.25 8.44 31.74
CA PRO A 13 28.02 7.40 31.07
C PRO A 13 27.15 6.19 30.70
N ILE A 14 27.19 5.81 29.42
CA ILE A 14 26.64 4.55 28.92
C ILE A 14 27.62 3.43 29.30
N SER A 15 27.18 2.53 30.19
CA SER A 15 27.97 1.33 30.53
C SER A 15 27.89 0.36 29.33
N GLN A 16 29.01 0.13 28.69
CA GLN A 16 29.16 -0.94 27.68
C GLN A 16 29.33 -2.27 28.41
N SER A 17 28.28 -3.10 28.38
CA SER A 17 28.42 -4.51 28.67
C SER A 17 28.78 -5.26 27.37
N THR A 18 30.03 -5.56 27.17
CA THR A 18 30.55 -6.44 26.13
C THR A 18 30.25 -7.89 26.50
N GLY A 19 29.09 -8.37 26.12
CA GLY A 19 28.80 -9.79 26.11
C GLY A 19 29.18 -10.40 24.74
N THR A 20 30.33 -11.02 24.66
CA THR A 20 30.74 -11.84 23.50
C THR A 20 29.86 -13.08 23.43
N ILE A 21 28.95 -13.13 22.48
CA ILE A 21 28.18 -14.37 22.15
C ILE A 21 29.07 -15.24 21.28
N SER A 22 29.36 -16.45 21.80
CA SER A 22 30.16 -17.48 21.13
C SER A 22 29.48 -17.97 19.84
N PRO A 23 30.25 -18.25 18.73
CA PRO A 23 29.68 -18.71 17.46
C PRO A 23 29.06 -20.11 17.46
N ALA A 24 29.02 -20.79 18.60
CA ALA A 24 28.60 -22.19 18.67
C ALA A 24 27.09 -22.42 18.92
N GLN A 25 26.29 -21.36 19.15
CA GLN A 25 24.84 -21.49 19.46
C GLN A 25 23.89 -21.19 18.29
N PHE A 26 24.37 -20.99 17.07
CA PHE A 26 23.55 -20.74 15.88
C PHE A 26 23.49 -21.96 14.93
N ARG A 27 23.39 -23.16 15.50
CA ARG A 27 23.07 -24.36 14.70
C ARG A 27 21.84 -25.04 15.25
N HIS A 28 20.66 -24.61 14.85
CA HIS A 28 19.48 -25.49 14.87
C HIS A 28 18.61 -25.29 13.63
N THR A 29 18.66 -26.34 12.83
CA THR A 29 17.57 -26.93 12.04
C THR A 29 17.07 -26.10 10.84
N ILE A 30 17.87 -26.14 9.76
CA ILE A 30 17.30 -26.01 8.40
C ILE A 30 16.96 -27.44 7.96
N SER A 31 15.66 -27.78 8.01
CA SER A 31 15.14 -28.96 7.34
C SER A 31 15.15 -28.69 5.84
N ALA A 32 16.09 -29.32 5.14
CA ALA A 32 16.16 -29.33 3.70
C ALA A 32 15.04 -30.23 3.17
N PHE A 33 13.96 -29.65 2.66
CA PHE A 33 13.11 -30.38 1.73
C PHE A 33 13.80 -30.42 0.36
N HIS A 34 14.50 -31.54 0.10
CA HIS A 34 14.94 -31.95 -1.23
C HIS A 34 13.69 -32.29 -2.06
N CYS A 35 13.40 -31.49 -3.06
CA CYS A 35 12.51 -31.92 -4.13
C CYS A 35 13.35 -32.38 -5.31
N GLU A 36 13.79 -33.67 -5.28
CA GLU A 36 14.29 -34.34 -6.45
C GLU A 36 13.13 -34.94 -7.23
N VAL A 37 12.85 -34.36 -8.40
CA VAL A 37 12.19 -35.08 -9.49
C VAL A 37 13.02 -34.84 -10.75
N ILE A 38 13.77 -35.86 -11.14
CA ILE A 38 14.54 -35.88 -12.37
C ILE A 38 13.57 -36.10 -13.54
N HIS A 39 13.39 -35.09 -14.40
CA HIS A 39 12.98 -35.31 -15.78
C HIS A 39 13.81 -34.44 -16.73
N ARG A 40 14.22 -35.07 -17.82
CA ARG A 40 15.25 -34.70 -18.79
C ARG A 40 15.07 -33.28 -19.35
N GLY A 41 16.14 -32.49 -19.30
CA GLY A 41 16.49 -31.57 -20.40
C GLY A 41 16.05 -30.12 -20.28
N VAL A 42 15.42 -29.66 -19.19
CA VAL A 42 15.16 -28.25 -18.96
C VAL A 42 16.08 -27.75 -17.83
N ARG A 43 17.02 -26.86 -18.13
CA ARG A 43 17.77 -26.15 -17.09
C ARG A 43 16.73 -25.44 -16.20
N ARG A 44 16.54 -25.96 -14.99
CA ARG A 44 15.81 -25.20 -13.98
C ARG A 44 16.61 -23.94 -13.67
N LEU A 45 16.11 -22.82 -14.11
CA LEU A 45 16.56 -21.54 -13.57
C LEU A 45 16.26 -21.56 -12.06
N PRO A 46 17.15 -21.02 -11.20
CA PRO A 46 16.89 -20.94 -9.76
C PRO A 46 15.57 -20.18 -9.53
N CYS A 47 14.80 -20.59 -8.52
CA CYS A 47 13.62 -19.83 -8.08
C CYS A 47 14.12 -18.47 -7.52
N ASP A 48 14.23 -17.46 -8.37
CA ASP A 48 14.87 -16.17 -8.10
C ASP A 48 14.13 -15.30 -7.06
N ASN A 49 12.97 -15.74 -6.60
CA ASN A 49 12.13 -14.95 -5.69
C ASN A 49 12.25 -15.34 -4.20
N LYS A 50 13.21 -16.19 -3.82
CA LYS A 50 13.37 -16.60 -2.42
C LYS A 50 14.20 -15.58 -1.65
N ALA A 51 13.61 -14.99 -0.61
CA ALA A 51 14.37 -14.18 0.35
C ALA A 51 15.35 -15.06 1.14
N THR A 52 16.62 -14.67 1.20
CA THR A 52 17.69 -15.39 1.91
C THR A 52 17.95 -14.84 3.31
N VAL A 53 17.51 -13.58 3.56
CA VAL A 53 17.58 -12.92 4.86
C VAL A 53 16.15 -12.60 5.29
N THR A 54 15.80 -12.95 6.53
CA THR A 54 14.45 -12.76 7.04
C THR A 54 14.44 -12.32 8.50
N ASN A 55 13.35 -11.69 8.89
CA ASN A 55 12.94 -11.40 10.26
C ASN A 55 11.42 -11.34 10.29
N ALA A 56 10.82 -11.15 11.47
CA ALA A 56 9.36 -11.15 11.63
C ALA A 56 8.63 -10.15 10.69
N THR A 57 9.20 -8.97 10.46
CA THR A 57 8.62 -7.97 9.55
C THR A 57 8.68 -8.43 8.09
N ILE A 58 9.82 -8.95 7.65
CA ILE A 58 10.00 -9.48 6.29
C ILE A 58 9.05 -10.67 6.07
N GLU A 59 8.93 -11.56 7.04
CA GLU A 59 8.02 -12.72 6.98
C GLU A 59 6.56 -12.28 6.85
N ALA A 60 6.13 -11.28 7.61
CA ALA A 60 4.80 -10.71 7.51
C ALA A 60 4.52 -10.14 6.10
N LEU A 61 5.46 -9.41 5.53
CA LEU A 61 5.36 -8.84 4.19
C LEU A 61 5.37 -9.93 3.09
N LEU A 62 6.22 -10.93 3.19
CA LEU A 62 6.26 -12.04 2.24
C LEU A 62 5.00 -12.91 2.32
N GLY A 63 4.42 -13.04 3.51
CA GLY A 63 3.16 -13.74 3.74
C GLY A 63 1.90 -12.92 3.38
N ARG A 64 2.06 -11.68 2.91
CA ARG A 64 0.97 -10.75 2.61
C ARG A 64 -0.01 -11.32 1.58
N ARG A 65 -1.29 -11.23 1.90
CA ARG A 65 -2.41 -11.65 1.03
C ARG A 65 -3.64 -10.78 1.31
N SER A 66 -4.43 -10.50 0.29
CA SER A 66 -5.67 -9.73 0.46
C SER A 66 -6.71 -10.53 1.21
N ILE A 67 -7.11 -10.08 2.39
CA ILE A 67 -8.16 -10.67 3.22
C ILE A 67 -9.46 -9.90 2.98
N ARG A 68 -10.50 -10.61 2.53
CA ARG A 68 -11.81 -10.05 2.18
C ARG A 68 -12.95 -10.61 3.03
N LYS A 69 -12.64 -11.54 3.93
CA LYS A 69 -13.56 -12.07 4.94
C LYS A 69 -12.94 -11.89 6.31
N PHE A 70 -13.61 -11.17 7.16
CA PHE A 70 -13.17 -10.85 8.51
C PHE A 70 -14.10 -11.49 9.52
N LYS A 71 -13.58 -11.82 10.69
CA LYS A 71 -14.40 -12.17 11.84
C LYS A 71 -15.18 -10.94 12.30
N ASP A 72 -16.38 -11.18 12.82
CA ASP A 72 -17.19 -10.14 13.45
C ASP A 72 -16.65 -9.84 14.87
N GLU A 73 -15.44 -9.29 14.89
CA GLU A 73 -14.72 -8.91 16.09
C GLU A 73 -14.18 -7.49 15.92
N ALA A 74 -14.51 -6.63 16.86
CA ALA A 74 -13.98 -5.27 16.89
C ALA A 74 -12.45 -5.29 17.10
N ILE A 75 -11.78 -4.32 16.53
CA ILE A 75 -10.39 -4.00 16.82
C ILE A 75 -10.41 -2.99 17.98
N ASP A 76 -9.66 -3.27 19.03
CA ASP A 76 -9.57 -2.39 20.20
C ASP A 76 -8.93 -1.04 19.86
N ASP A 77 -9.19 -0.04 20.73
CA ASP A 77 -8.76 1.33 20.50
C ASP A 77 -7.23 1.49 20.56
N ASP A 78 -6.52 0.72 21.36
CA ASP A 78 -5.07 0.79 21.46
C ASP A 78 -4.40 0.25 20.19
N THR A 79 -4.90 -0.87 19.68
CA THR A 79 -4.48 -1.43 18.39
C THR A 79 -4.75 -0.43 17.27
N ARG A 80 -5.96 0.16 17.22
CA ARG A 80 -6.31 1.17 16.22
C ARG A 80 -5.38 2.38 16.29
N ALA A 81 -5.18 2.95 17.47
CA ALA A 81 -4.31 4.11 17.69
C ALA A 81 -2.86 3.81 17.27
N THR A 82 -2.38 2.59 17.52
CA THR A 82 -1.06 2.14 17.07
C THR A 82 -0.96 2.15 15.55
N LEU A 83 -1.97 1.60 14.83
CA LEU A 83 -2.01 1.60 13.36
C LEU A 83 -2.01 3.02 12.79
N GLU A 84 -2.82 3.92 13.37
CA GLU A 84 -2.88 5.33 12.99
C GLU A 84 -1.54 6.04 13.23
N THR A 85 -0.90 5.79 14.37
CA THR A 85 0.43 6.33 14.70
C THR A 85 1.50 5.86 13.71
N VAL A 86 1.50 4.57 13.35
CA VAL A 86 2.46 4.05 12.36
C VAL A 86 2.25 4.70 10.99
N ALA A 87 0.99 4.92 10.58
CA ALA A 87 0.72 5.64 9.33
C ALA A 87 1.30 7.06 9.33
N GLN A 88 1.22 7.78 10.46
CA GLN A 88 1.80 9.12 10.62
C GLN A 88 3.33 9.14 10.52
N HIS A 89 4.01 8.01 10.75
CA HIS A 89 5.47 7.89 10.62
C HIS A 89 5.93 7.54 9.19
N ALA A 90 5.03 7.46 8.23
CA ALA A 90 5.41 7.34 6.83
C ALA A 90 6.18 8.58 6.36
N ALA A 91 7.06 8.38 5.36
CA ALA A 91 7.75 9.50 4.74
C ALA A 91 6.74 10.44 4.05
N SER A 92 7.02 11.74 4.12
CA SER A 92 6.24 12.76 3.43
C SER A 92 7.17 13.69 2.64
N SER A 93 6.81 13.95 1.40
CA SER A 93 7.58 14.81 0.52
C SER A 93 7.65 16.23 1.08
N GLN A 94 8.87 16.75 1.23
CA GLN A 94 9.14 18.08 1.82
C GLN A 94 8.48 18.32 3.19
N PHE A 95 8.10 17.24 3.88
CA PHE A 95 7.40 17.27 5.17
C PHE A 95 6.05 18.01 5.13
N LEU A 96 5.37 18.01 3.97
CA LEU A 96 4.08 18.69 3.81
C LEU A 96 2.93 17.96 4.49
N ASN A 97 3.07 16.66 4.74
CA ASN A 97 2.03 15.81 5.33
C ASN A 97 0.65 15.99 4.65
N ASP A 98 0.67 16.03 3.33
CA ASP A 98 -0.41 16.43 2.44
C ASP A 98 -1.42 15.31 2.16
N TRP A 99 -1.67 14.49 3.16
CA TRP A 99 -2.64 13.41 3.15
C TRP A 99 -3.48 13.38 4.44
N SER A 100 -4.64 12.77 4.35
CA SER A 100 -5.49 12.45 5.49
C SER A 100 -6.11 11.06 5.32
N ALA A 101 -6.50 10.43 6.43
CA ALA A 101 -7.24 9.19 6.43
C ALA A 101 -8.57 9.36 7.16
N ILE A 102 -9.67 9.04 6.49
CA ILE A 102 -11.02 9.13 7.03
C ILE A 102 -11.45 7.76 7.50
N ARG A 103 -11.62 7.56 8.80
CA ARG A 103 -12.18 6.34 9.36
C ARG A 103 -13.69 6.31 9.17
N ILE A 104 -14.19 5.26 8.52
CA ILE A 104 -15.60 5.08 8.24
C ILE A 104 -16.21 4.19 9.34
N THR A 105 -17.06 4.78 10.17
CA THR A 105 -17.77 4.08 11.26
C THR A 105 -19.27 3.95 11.01
N ASP A 106 -19.84 4.88 10.24
CA ASP A 106 -21.26 4.90 9.90
C ASP A 106 -21.62 3.73 8.98
N PRO A 107 -22.54 2.83 9.37
CA PRO A 107 -22.98 1.71 8.54
C PRO A 107 -23.60 2.13 7.19
N ALA A 108 -24.28 3.28 7.14
CA ALA A 108 -24.87 3.78 5.89
C ALA A 108 -23.79 4.22 4.90
N ILE A 109 -22.74 4.88 5.38
CA ILE A 109 -21.58 5.24 4.54
C ILE A 109 -20.85 3.96 4.11
N LYS A 110 -20.58 3.00 5.01
CA LYS A 110 -19.97 1.70 4.65
C LYS A 110 -20.75 0.98 3.54
N ALA A 111 -22.08 0.97 3.62
CA ALA A 111 -22.94 0.37 2.61
C ALA A 111 -22.78 1.07 1.24
N LYS A 112 -22.74 2.40 1.22
CA LYS A 112 -22.48 3.18 0.00
C LYS A 112 -21.11 2.87 -0.60
N LEU A 113 -20.07 2.80 0.22
CA LEU A 113 -18.72 2.43 -0.25
C LEU A 113 -18.68 1.01 -0.81
N ALA A 114 -19.43 0.07 -0.22
CA ALA A 114 -19.55 -1.29 -0.73
C ALA A 114 -20.27 -1.34 -2.10
N GLU A 115 -21.27 -0.48 -2.30
CA GLU A 115 -21.95 -0.29 -3.59
C GLU A 115 -20.97 0.24 -4.65
N PHE A 116 -20.22 1.33 -4.35
CA PHE A 116 -19.23 1.92 -5.27
C PHE A 116 -18.13 0.93 -5.65
N GLY A 117 -17.64 0.17 -4.67
CA GLY A 117 -16.61 -0.83 -4.89
C GLY A 117 -17.11 -2.15 -5.51
N HIS A 118 -18.42 -2.35 -5.65
CA HIS A 118 -19.04 -3.63 -6.01
C HIS A 118 -18.52 -4.81 -5.16
N GLN A 119 -18.27 -4.57 -3.86
CA GLN A 119 -17.66 -5.52 -2.94
C GLN A 119 -18.36 -5.52 -1.57
N PRO A 120 -19.30 -6.46 -1.33
CA PRO A 120 -20.15 -6.47 -0.13
C PRO A 120 -19.39 -6.48 1.20
N TYR A 121 -18.20 -7.09 1.25
CA TYR A 121 -17.41 -7.18 2.47
C TYR A 121 -16.90 -5.82 3.00
N ILE A 122 -16.95 -4.77 2.18
CA ILE A 122 -16.60 -3.41 2.61
C ILE A 122 -17.57 -2.92 3.68
N ALA A 123 -18.87 -3.27 3.53
CA ALA A 123 -19.92 -2.88 4.49
C ALA A 123 -19.69 -3.48 5.89
N THR A 124 -19.03 -4.63 6.00
CA THR A 124 -18.83 -5.37 7.25
C THR A 124 -17.41 -5.30 7.78
N ALA A 125 -16.51 -4.54 7.14
CA ALA A 125 -15.13 -4.41 7.58
C ALA A 125 -15.05 -3.83 9.00
N PRO A 126 -14.34 -4.48 9.96
CA PRO A 126 -14.21 -3.97 11.33
C PRO A 126 -13.59 -2.59 11.40
N LEU A 127 -12.47 -2.36 10.70
CA LEU A 127 -11.92 -1.04 10.45
C LEU A 127 -11.93 -0.77 8.94
N LEU A 128 -12.37 0.44 8.57
CA LEU A 128 -12.38 0.91 7.20
C LEU A 128 -11.86 2.35 7.17
N TYR A 129 -10.84 2.58 6.34
CA TYR A 129 -10.29 3.90 6.08
C TYR A 129 -10.36 4.25 4.60
N VAL A 130 -10.54 5.53 4.30
CA VAL A 130 -10.30 6.10 2.98
C VAL A 130 -9.17 7.11 3.12
N PHE A 131 -8.06 6.88 2.41
CA PHE A 131 -6.91 7.78 2.34
C PHE A 131 -7.14 8.75 1.21
N VAL A 132 -6.88 10.03 1.48
CA VAL A 132 -7.10 11.13 0.56
C VAL A 132 -5.87 12.03 0.48
N ILE A 133 -5.65 12.64 -0.68
CA ILE A 133 -4.84 13.86 -0.81
C ILE A 133 -5.53 14.93 0.02
N ASP A 134 -4.77 15.71 0.80
CA ASP A 134 -5.29 16.78 1.65
C ASP A 134 -4.45 18.05 1.55
N GLU A 135 -4.51 18.67 0.39
CA GLU A 135 -3.99 20.02 0.19
C GLU A 135 -4.97 21.08 0.69
N HIS A 136 -6.20 20.72 1.06
CA HIS A 136 -7.13 21.63 1.72
C HIS A 136 -6.57 22.18 3.04
N ARG A 137 -6.06 21.30 3.90
CA ARG A 137 -5.42 21.71 5.15
C ARG A 137 -4.24 22.64 4.89
N ASN A 138 -3.40 22.31 3.90
CA ASN A 138 -2.25 23.13 3.53
C ASN A 138 -2.68 24.47 2.90
N ALA A 139 -3.77 24.51 2.13
CA ALA A 139 -4.38 25.74 1.63
C ALA A 139 -4.83 26.65 2.80
N ARG A 140 -5.48 26.09 3.82
CA ARG A 140 -5.88 26.86 5.01
C ARG A 140 -4.68 27.40 5.81
N ILE A 141 -3.55 26.67 5.80
CA ILE A 141 -2.30 27.12 6.40
C ILE A 141 -1.70 28.26 5.55
N ALA A 142 -1.68 28.13 4.23
CA ALA A 142 -1.19 29.12 3.30
C ALA A 142 -1.97 30.45 3.42
N GLU A 143 -3.30 30.40 3.50
CA GLU A 143 -4.15 31.59 3.74
C GLU A 143 -3.76 32.35 5.01
N ARG A 144 -3.48 31.64 6.11
CA ARG A 144 -3.01 32.25 7.37
C ARG A 144 -1.63 32.93 7.23
N LYS A 145 -0.90 32.61 6.16
CA LYS A 145 0.40 33.20 5.81
C LYS A 145 0.29 34.24 4.70
N GLY A 146 -0.94 34.58 4.27
CA GLY A 146 -1.22 35.61 3.28
C GLY A 146 -1.15 35.14 1.82
N ILE A 147 -1.12 33.82 1.56
CA ILE A 147 -1.18 33.26 0.21
C ILE A 147 -2.63 32.87 -0.07
N ASP A 148 -3.21 33.45 -1.13
CA ASP A 148 -4.55 33.08 -1.60
C ASP A 148 -4.50 31.76 -2.39
N PRO A 149 -5.20 30.69 -1.94
CA PRO A 149 -5.23 29.41 -2.68
C PRO A 149 -5.82 29.52 -4.09
N ALA A 150 -6.68 30.52 -4.35
CA ALA A 150 -7.22 30.76 -5.68
C ALA A 150 -6.19 31.38 -6.63
N SER A 151 -5.17 32.07 -6.11
CA SER A 151 -4.12 32.71 -6.90
C SER A 151 -3.16 31.69 -7.55
N ASP A 152 -2.42 32.14 -8.57
CA ASP A 152 -1.38 31.32 -9.20
C ASP A 152 -0.15 31.13 -8.31
N GLU A 153 -0.04 31.84 -7.20
CA GLU A 153 1.03 31.64 -6.20
C GLU A 153 0.83 30.39 -5.35
N PHE A 154 -0.37 29.84 -5.29
CA PHE A 154 -0.65 28.59 -4.57
C PHE A 154 -0.29 27.37 -5.43
N HIS A 155 0.94 26.93 -5.37
CA HIS A 155 1.49 25.88 -6.22
C HIS A 155 1.11 24.46 -5.77
N LEU A 156 0.46 24.27 -4.61
CA LEU A 156 0.08 22.93 -4.13
C LEU A 156 -1.06 22.30 -4.94
N LYS A 157 -1.76 23.09 -5.76
CA LYS A 157 -2.83 22.61 -6.65
C LYS A 157 -2.34 22.02 -7.98
N TYR A 158 -1.05 22.10 -8.30
CA TYR A 158 -0.50 21.67 -9.58
C TYR A 158 -0.12 20.20 -9.62
N SER A 159 0.02 19.63 -10.82
CA SER A 159 0.21 18.20 -11.09
C SER A 159 1.37 17.57 -10.33
N TYR A 160 2.50 18.26 -10.22
CA TYR A 160 3.66 17.77 -9.48
C TYR A 160 3.33 17.55 -7.99
N ARG A 161 2.65 18.50 -7.35
CA ARG A 161 2.26 18.41 -5.94
C ARG A 161 1.18 17.38 -5.70
N PHE A 162 0.18 17.32 -6.58
CA PHE A 162 -0.83 16.26 -6.56
C PHE A 162 -0.20 14.87 -6.55
N THR A 163 0.81 14.63 -7.41
CA THR A 163 1.53 13.35 -7.46
C THR A 163 2.31 13.08 -6.18
N GLN A 164 2.93 14.10 -5.56
CA GLN A 164 3.61 13.94 -4.28
C GLN A 164 2.64 13.58 -3.17
N ALA A 165 1.54 14.31 -3.03
CA ALA A 165 0.51 14.05 -2.04
C ALA A 165 -0.14 12.68 -2.21
N GLN A 166 -0.36 12.23 -3.46
CA GLN A 166 -0.81 10.87 -3.73
C GLN A 166 0.19 9.82 -3.24
N ASN A 167 1.50 10.03 -3.46
CA ASN A 167 2.52 9.11 -2.98
C ASN A 167 2.54 9.08 -1.45
N ASP A 168 2.46 10.22 -0.78
CA ASP A 168 2.43 10.31 0.67
C ASP A 168 1.23 9.54 1.27
N ALA A 169 0.04 9.70 0.68
CA ALA A 169 -1.16 8.95 1.07
C ALA A 169 -0.98 7.42 0.91
N VAL A 170 -0.35 6.98 -0.18
CA VAL A 170 -0.06 5.56 -0.44
C VAL A 170 0.98 5.02 0.54
N LEU A 171 2.03 5.79 0.85
CA LEU A 171 3.05 5.39 1.83
C LEU A 171 2.45 5.24 3.23
N ALA A 172 1.60 6.17 3.64
CA ALA A 172 0.90 6.12 4.93
C ALA A 172 -0.05 4.92 5.02
N LEU A 173 -0.82 4.65 3.96
CA LEU A 173 -1.67 3.47 3.86
C LEU A 173 -0.84 2.19 3.98
N HIS A 174 0.27 2.09 3.25
CA HIS A 174 1.11 0.90 3.25
C HIS A 174 1.82 0.69 4.59
N ALA A 175 2.21 1.76 5.28
CA ALA A 175 2.75 1.68 6.64
C ALA A 175 1.71 1.11 7.62
N MET A 176 0.45 1.59 7.55
CA MET A 176 -0.68 1.06 8.34
C MET A 176 -0.95 -0.42 8.02
N GLU A 177 -0.98 -0.79 6.74
CA GLU A 177 -1.16 -2.17 6.28
C GLU A 177 -0.07 -3.08 6.84
N THR A 178 1.20 -2.67 6.76
CA THR A 178 2.35 -3.41 7.27
C THR A 178 2.26 -3.63 8.78
N ALA A 179 1.90 -2.59 9.52
CA ALA A 179 1.68 -2.70 10.97
C ALA A 179 0.54 -3.67 11.30
N ALA A 180 -0.56 -3.62 10.56
CA ALA A 180 -1.67 -4.55 10.75
C ALA A 180 -1.26 -6.01 10.54
N TYR A 181 -0.48 -6.31 9.49
CA TYR A 181 0.06 -7.67 9.28
C TYR A 181 0.99 -8.11 10.40
N SER A 182 1.84 -7.22 10.91
CA SER A 182 2.75 -7.55 12.03
C SER A 182 2.01 -7.87 13.32
N LEU A 183 0.78 -7.38 13.45
CA LEU A 183 -0.13 -7.66 14.56
C LEU A 183 -1.07 -8.87 14.30
N GLY A 184 -0.86 -9.60 13.20
CA GLY A 184 -1.68 -10.76 12.83
C GLY A 184 -3.07 -10.40 12.28
N LEU A 185 -3.32 -9.14 11.94
CA LEU A 185 -4.54 -8.70 11.27
C LEU A 185 -4.48 -8.98 9.76
N GLY A 186 -5.65 -9.07 9.14
CA GLY A 186 -5.78 -9.17 7.70
C GLY A 186 -6.22 -7.84 7.09
N CYS A 187 -5.73 -7.55 5.88
CA CYS A 187 -6.04 -6.32 5.18
C CYS A 187 -6.40 -6.55 3.72
N VAL A 188 -7.13 -5.59 3.14
CA VAL A 188 -7.26 -5.43 1.69
C VAL A 188 -7.29 -3.96 1.31
N ILE A 189 -6.46 -3.61 0.33
CA ILE A 189 -6.47 -2.29 -0.30
C ILE A 189 -7.62 -2.23 -1.30
N LEU A 190 -8.40 -1.15 -1.25
CA LEU A 190 -9.64 -0.97 -1.99
C LEU A 190 -9.48 0.11 -3.07
N GLY A 191 -8.87 -0.27 -4.19
CA GLY A 191 -8.84 0.59 -5.40
C GLY A 191 -10.21 0.70 -6.07
N SER A 192 -11.08 -0.30 -5.87
CA SER A 192 -12.43 -0.32 -6.45
C SER A 192 -13.35 0.81 -5.96
N LEU A 193 -13.04 1.47 -4.84
CA LEU A 193 -13.78 2.65 -4.40
C LEU A 193 -13.72 3.78 -5.45
N LEU A 194 -12.62 3.85 -6.20
CA LEU A 194 -12.42 4.84 -7.26
C LEU A 194 -13.31 4.65 -8.49
N ASN A 195 -14.11 3.57 -8.55
CA ASN A 195 -15.12 3.41 -9.60
C ASN A 195 -16.16 4.56 -9.58
N ASN A 196 -16.36 5.21 -8.41
CA ASN A 196 -17.26 6.34 -8.27
C ASN A 196 -16.62 7.46 -7.43
N ILE A 197 -15.64 8.16 -8.02
CA ILE A 197 -14.95 9.28 -7.36
C ILE A 197 -15.89 10.41 -6.97
N PRO A 198 -16.83 10.90 -7.83
CA PRO A 198 -17.76 11.92 -7.44
C PRO A 198 -18.63 11.49 -6.23
N GLY A 199 -19.14 10.26 -6.24
CA GLY A 199 -19.89 9.72 -5.11
C GLY A 199 -19.08 9.62 -3.81
N LEU A 200 -17.76 9.35 -3.90
CA LEU A 200 -16.87 9.38 -2.74
C LEU A 200 -16.71 10.81 -2.19
N ILE A 201 -16.50 11.78 -3.08
CA ILE A 201 -16.38 13.21 -2.71
C ILE A 201 -17.62 13.64 -1.97
N ASP A 202 -18.80 13.34 -2.52
CA ASP A 202 -20.09 13.72 -1.94
C ASP A 202 -20.35 13.04 -0.58
N VAL A 203 -20.23 11.71 -0.51
CA VAL A 203 -20.57 10.95 0.70
C VAL A 203 -19.60 11.21 1.86
N LEU A 204 -18.36 11.57 1.56
CA LEU A 204 -17.34 11.91 2.55
C LEU A 204 -17.22 13.42 2.80
N ASN A 205 -18.03 14.25 2.14
CA ASN A 205 -17.97 15.72 2.20
C ASN A 205 -16.54 16.25 1.99
N LEU A 206 -15.85 15.76 0.98
CA LEU A 206 -14.47 16.15 0.70
C LEU A 206 -14.45 17.61 0.19
N PRO A 207 -13.72 18.50 0.86
CA PRO A 207 -13.62 19.90 0.42
C PRO A 207 -12.72 20.03 -0.82
N GLU A 208 -12.70 21.22 -1.42
CA GLU A 208 -11.76 21.61 -2.47
C GLU A 208 -10.31 21.31 -2.03
N TYR A 209 -9.44 20.97 -2.96
CA TYR A 209 -8.05 20.53 -2.74
C TYR A 209 -7.92 19.25 -1.93
N THR A 210 -8.93 18.38 -1.95
CA THR A 210 -8.83 17.00 -1.49
C THR A 210 -9.18 16.04 -2.63
N TYR A 211 -8.63 14.81 -2.59
CA TYR A 211 -8.92 13.81 -3.61
C TYR A 211 -8.79 12.39 -3.04
N PRO A 212 -9.75 11.48 -3.28
CA PRO A 212 -9.67 10.12 -2.77
C PRO A 212 -8.59 9.32 -3.50
N VAL A 213 -7.75 8.60 -2.74
CA VAL A 213 -6.62 7.82 -3.28
C VAL A 213 -6.91 6.33 -3.22
N LEU A 214 -7.13 5.78 -2.04
CA LEU A 214 -7.38 4.34 -1.84
C LEU A 214 -8.14 4.13 -0.53
N GLY A 215 -8.92 3.04 -0.45
CA GLY A 215 -9.43 2.55 0.81
C GLY A 215 -8.57 1.43 1.39
N LEU A 216 -8.71 1.20 2.70
CA LEU A 216 -8.08 0.10 3.43
C LEU A 216 -9.07 -0.51 4.41
N ALA A 217 -9.42 -1.79 4.19
CA ALA A 217 -10.20 -2.55 5.15
C ALA A 217 -9.26 -3.45 5.98
N ILE A 218 -9.46 -3.46 7.30
CA ILE A 218 -8.63 -4.18 8.28
C ILE A 218 -9.55 -4.94 9.24
N GLY A 219 -9.15 -6.16 9.60
CA GLY A 219 -9.86 -6.96 10.61
C GLY A 219 -9.14 -8.26 10.94
N LYS A 220 -9.64 -9.00 11.91
CA LYS A 220 -9.16 -10.36 12.17
C LYS A 220 -9.55 -11.26 10.99
N PRO A 221 -8.62 -11.99 10.37
CA PRO A 221 -8.93 -12.78 9.18
C PRO A 221 -9.86 -13.95 9.51
N ASP A 222 -10.90 -14.15 8.68
CA ASP A 222 -11.78 -15.33 8.68
C ASP A 222 -11.61 -16.13 7.38
N GLN A 223 -10.45 -16.04 6.77
CA GLN A 223 -10.04 -16.80 5.60
C GLN A 223 -8.53 -16.93 5.56
N ASN A 224 -8.03 -17.96 4.89
CA ASN A 224 -6.61 -18.21 4.73
C ASN A 224 -6.27 -18.51 3.26
N PRO A 225 -6.31 -17.51 2.35
CA PRO A 225 -5.95 -17.71 0.96
C PRO A 225 -4.46 -18.04 0.82
N THR A 226 -4.09 -18.72 -0.24
CA THR A 226 -2.69 -18.90 -0.62
C THR A 226 -2.03 -17.58 -0.99
N VAL A 227 -0.71 -17.49 -0.83
CA VAL A 227 0.05 -16.31 -1.29
C VAL A 227 0.06 -16.31 -2.81
N LYS A 228 -0.37 -15.21 -3.42
CA LYS A 228 -0.38 -15.06 -4.88
C LYS A 228 1.07 -15.09 -5.42
N PRO A 229 1.33 -15.74 -6.56
CA PRO A 229 2.63 -15.68 -7.23
C PRO A 229 3.13 -14.25 -7.45
N ARG A 230 4.41 -14.06 -7.51
CA ARG A 230 5.06 -12.79 -7.79
C ARG A 230 5.89 -12.89 -9.06
N MET A 231 5.84 -11.83 -9.85
CA MET A 231 6.66 -11.72 -11.06
C MET A 231 8.13 -11.97 -10.74
N PRO A 232 8.88 -12.69 -11.58
CA PRO A 232 10.31 -12.89 -11.42
C PRO A 232 11.08 -11.58 -11.25
N ARG A 233 12.06 -11.56 -10.36
CA ARG A 233 12.83 -10.34 -10.08
C ARG A 233 13.51 -9.77 -11.32
N THR A 234 14.00 -10.62 -12.20
CA THR A 234 14.62 -10.22 -13.48
C THR A 234 13.71 -9.46 -14.42
N MET A 235 12.38 -9.55 -14.22
CA MET A 235 11.40 -8.78 -15.00
C MET A 235 11.03 -7.43 -14.34
N GLN A 236 11.52 -7.14 -13.12
CA GLN A 236 11.13 -5.95 -12.36
C GLN A 236 12.31 -5.15 -11.80
N PHE A 237 13.48 -5.78 -11.61
CA PHE A 237 14.64 -5.14 -10.99
C PHE A 237 15.80 -5.10 -11.99
N PHE A 238 16.18 -3.90 -12.37
CA PHE A 238 17.24 -3.64 -13.34
C PHE A 238 18.35 -2.82 -12.69
N GLU A 239 19.55 -2.90 -13.25
CA GLU A 239 20.72 -2.20 -12.74
C GLU A 239 21.05 -1.01 -13.65
N ASN A 240 21.19 0.18 -13.07
CA ASN A 240 21.54 1.47 -13.69
C ASN A 240 20.53 2.01 -14.72
N THR A 241 20.08 1.20 -15.69
CA THR A 241 19.19 1.65 -16.77
C THR A 241 18.10 0.63 -17.03
N TYR A 242 17.02 1.06 -17.67
CA TYR A 242 16.03 0.14 -18.21
C TYR A 242 16.66 -0.65 -19.38
N PRO A 243 16.45 -1.97 -19.49
CA PRO A 243 17.02 -2.78 -20.57
C PRO A 243 16.58 -2.29 -21.95
N ALA A 244 17.52 -2.21 -22.87
CA ALA A 244 17.23 -1.89 -24.28
C ALA A 244 16.54 -3.06 -25.01
N ASP A 245 16.87 -4.31 -24.60
CA ASP A 245 16.21 -5.53 -25.08
C ASP A 245 14.92 -5.79 -24.30
N ALA A 246 13.81 -5.30 -24.83
CA ALA A 246 12.48 -5.49 -24.21
C ALA A 246 12.03 -6.96 -24.27
N ASP A 247 12.44 -7.72 -25.28
CA ASP A 247 12.04 -9.12 -25.44
C ASP A 247 12.78 -10.00 -24.43
N GLY A 248 14.07 -9.74 -24.18
CA GLY A 248 14.85 -10.47 -23.14
C GLY A 248 14.30 -10.28 -21.72
N VAL A 249 13.64 -9.16 -21.43
CA VAL A 249 12.94 -8.95 -20.14
C VAL A 249 11.80 -9.96 -19.97
N LEU A 250 11.21 -10.44 -21.07
CA LEU A 250 10.04 -11.34 -21.06
C LEU A 250 10.42 -12.83 -21.14
N ASP A 251 11.70 -13.18 -21.12
CA ASP A 251 12.16 -14.59 -21.22
C ASP A 251 11.54 -15.53 -20.18
N GLN A 252 11.22 -15.01 -19.00
CA GLN A 252 10.60 -15.80 -17.92
C GLN A 252 9.06 -15.71 -17.90
N LEU A 253 8.46 -14.94 -18.80
CA LEU A 253 7.00 -14.77 -18.85
C LEU A 253 6.24 -16.09 -19.01
N PRO A 254 6.64 -17.04 -19.90
CA PRO A 254 5.92 -18.30 -20.03
C PRO A 254 5.90 -19.13 -18.75
N ALA A 255 7.01 -19.15 -18.01
CA ALA A 255 7.09 -19.87 -16.73
C ALA A 255 6.25 -19.20 -15.65
N PHE A 256 6.21 -17.87 -15.63
CA PHE A 256 5.38 -17.10 -14.71
C PHE A 256 3.88 -17.25 -15.03
N ASP A 257 3.51 -17.27 -16.30
CA ASP A 257 2.13 -17.53 -16.75
C ASP A 257 1.66 -18.89 -16.25
N GLU A 258 2.49 -19.93 -16.35
CA GLU A 258 2.15 -21.27 -15.85
C GLU A 258 1.99 -21.28 -14.32
N GLU A 259 2.86 -20.56 -13.58
CA GLU A 259 2.74 -20.44 -12.13
C GLU A 259 1.46 -19.71 -11.73
N VAL A 260 1.12 -18.59 -12.40
CA VAL A 260 -0.10 -17.82 -12.14
C VAL A 260 -1.35 -18.65 -12.49
N HIS A 261 -1.32 -19.40 -13.60
CA HIS A 261 -2.46 -20.23 -14.01
C HIS A 261 -2.74 -21.38 -13.03
N ARG A 262 -1.74 -21.87 -12.32
CA ARG A 262 -1.93 -22.88 -11.25
C ARG A 262 -2.47 -22.30 -9.95
N TYR A 263 -2.49 -20.97 -9.80
CA TYR A 263 -2.98 -20.29 -8.61
C TYR A 263 -4.50 -20.21 -8.63
N TYR A 264 -5.14 -20.54 -7.50
CA TYR A 264 -6.57 -20.38 -7.31
C TYR A 264 -6.85 -19.18 -6.39
N ASP A 265 -7.56 -18.19 -6.91
CA ASP A 265 -8.08 -17.08 -6.10
C ASP A 265 -9.39 -17.51 -5.44
N LEU A 266 -9.57 -17.23 -4.15
CA LEU A 266 -10.81 -17.57 -3.41
C LEU A 266 -12.06 -16.84 -3.94
N ARG A 267 -11.92 -15.87 -4.83
CA ARG A 267 -13.05 -15.24 -5.54
C ARG A 267 -13.62 -16.14 -6.63
N GLN A 268 -12.82 -17.05 -7.17
CA GLN A 268 -13.18 -18.00 -8.21
C GLN A 268 -12.48 -19.34 -7.90
N ALA A 269 -12.84 -19.92 -6.75
CA ALA A 269 -12.16 -21.11 -6.24
C ALA A 269 -12.44 -22.39 -7.07
N ASP A 270 -13.35 -22.34 -8.01
CA ASP A 270 -13.75 -23.42 -8.93
C ASP A 270 -12.86 -23.52 -10.18
N ARG A 271 -12.04 -22.51 -10.45
CA ARG A 271 -11.14 -22.50 -11.60
C ARG A 271 -9.81 -21.79 -11.28
N PRO A 272 -8.70 -22.12 -11.97
CA PRO A 272 -7.45 -21.37 -11.85
C PRO A 272 -7.64 -19.93 -12.37
N VAL A 273 -6.74 -19.05 -11.91
CA VAL A 273 -6.64 -17.67 -12.43
C VAL A 273 -6.12 -17.74 -13.87
N ASP A 274 -6.60 -16.85 -14.74
CA ASP A 274 -6.05 -16.71 -16.10
C ASP A 274 -4.55 -16.40 -16.03
N ALA A 275 -3.78 -16.86 -17.01
CA ALA A 275 -2.36 -16.56 -17.10
C ALA A 275 -2.10 -15.04 -17.03
N PHE A 276 -0.93 -14.64 -16.53
CA PHE A 276 -0.65 -13.21 -16.36
C PHE A 276 -0.72 -12.43 -17.67
N SER A 277 -0.16 -12.98 -18.74
CA SER A 277 -0.21 -12.38 -20.07
C SER A 277 -1.64 -12.22 -20.59
N ASP A 278 -2.53 -13.20 -20.34
CA ASP A 278 -3.94 -13.13 -20.70
C ASP A 278 -4.67 -12.02 -19.92
N GLN A 279 -4.34 -11.88 -18.62
CA GLN A 279 -4.88 -10.78 -17.81
C GLN A 279 -4.45 -9.41 -18.37
N VAL A 280 -3.16 -9.25 -18.72
CA VAL A 280 -2.65 -8.03 -19.36
C VAL A 280 -3.38 -7.74 -20.66
N ALA A 281 -3.50 -8.74 -21.54
CA ALA A 281 -4.20 -8.60 -22.83
C ALA A 281 -5.67 -8.22 -22.65
N THR A 282 -6.35 -8.80 -21.66
CA THR A 282 -7.75 -8.49 -21.35
C THR A 282 -7.91 -7.06 -20.85
N ILE A 283 -7.09 -6.65 -19.87
CA ILE A 283 -7.16 -5.31 -19.27
C ILE A 283 -6.77 -4.24 -20.32
N SER A 284 -5.81 -4.52 -21.19
CA SER A 284 -5.39 -3.59 -22.25
C SER A 284 -6.49 -3.27 -23.26
N ARG A 285 -7.53 -4.12 -23.36
CA ARG A 285 -8.69 -3.91 -24.23
C ARG A 285 -9.87 -3.24 -23.52
N GLN A 286 -9.79 -3.03 -22.21
CA GLN A 286 -10.87 -2.37 -21.47
C GLN A 286 -10.87 -0.87 -21.80
N ASP A 287 -12.03 -0.38 -22.20
CA ASP A 287 -12.23 1.05 -22.37
C ASP A 287 -12.41 1.73 -20.99
N VAL A 288 -11.41 2.49 -20.60
CA VAL A 288 -11.39 3.33 -19.40
C VAL A 288 -11.38 4.82 -19.72
N SER A 289 -11.63 5.20 -20.97
CA SER A 289 -11.60 6.60 -21.44
C SER A 289 -12.59 7.50 -20.69
N HIS A 290 -13.66 6.91 -20.15
CA HIS A 290 -14.66 7.60 -19.33
C HIS A 290 -14.17 7.90 -17.89
N GLN A 291 -13.07 7.28 -17.46
CA GLN A 291 -12.49 7.49 -16.12
C GLN A 291 -11.47 8.64 -16.15
N THR A 292 -11.92 9.82 -16.55
CA THR A 292 -11.05 11.00 -16.66
C THR A 292 -10.61 11.50 -15.29
N LEU A 293 -9.34 11.26 -14.93
CA LEU A 293 -8.72 11.76 -13.71
C LEU A 293 -8.67 13.30 -13.70
N LEU A 294 -8.29 13.89 -14.82
CA LEU A 294 -8.11 15.35 -14.96
C LEU A 294 -9.38 16.11 -14.62
N ASP A 295 -10.52 15.74 -15.20
CA ASP A 295 -11.79 16.44 -14.99
C ASP A 295 -12.25 16.33 -13.51
N LYS A 296 -12.08 15.14 -12.91
CA LYS A 296 -12.45 14.89 -11.52
C LYS A 296 -11.55 15.67 -10.54
N ALA A 297 -10.26 15.74 -10.82
CA ALA A 297 -9.32 16.51 -10.02
C ALA A 297 -9.54 18.03 -10.22
N ALA A 298 -9.86 18.47 -11.44
CA ALA A 298 -10.19 19.86 -11.71
C ALA A 298 -11.45 20.31 -10.96
N ALA A 299 -12.46 19.43 -10.85
CA ALA A 299 -13.66 19.70 -10.03
C ALA A 299 -13.35 19.87 -8.54
N GLN A 300 -12.21 19.38 -8.07
CA GLN A 300 -11.68 19.56 -6.71
C GLN A 300 -10.62 20.68 -6.63
N GLY A 301 -10.51 21.56 -7.62
CA GLY A 301 -9.61 22.72 -7.64
C GLY A 301 -8.18 22.43 -8.09
N PHE A 302 -7.81 21.16 -8.42
CA PHE A 302 -6.49 20.84 -8.90
C PHE A 302 -6.31 21.19 -10.38
N ARG A 303 -5.08 21.56 -10.77
CA ARG A 303 -4.69 21.90 -12.16
C ARG A 303 -3.60 20.90 -12.62
N LEU A 304 -4.05 19.74 -13.11
CA LEU A 304 -3.15 18.67 -13.49
C LEU A 304 -2.55 18.83 -14.90
N ASP A 305 -3.01 19.82 -15.64
CA ASP A 305 -2.50 20.25 -16.95
C ASP A 305 -1.29 21.21 -16.86
N GLN A 306 -0.88 21.56 -15.63
CA GLN A 306 0.21 22.49 -15.35
C GLN A 306 1.25 21.88 -14.40
#